data_bd1c096f86e6c028626161f59dd83ae6
#
_entry.id   bd1c096f86e6c028626161f59dd83ae6
#
_cell.length_a   1.000
_cell.length_b   1.000
_cell.length_c   1.000
_cell.angle_alpha   90.00
_cell.angle_beta   90.00
_cell.angle_gamma   90.00
#
_symmetry.space_group_name_H-M   'P 1'
#
loop_
_entity.id
_entity.type
_entity.pdbx_description
1 polymer ?
#
loop_
_entity_poly.entity_id
_entity_poly.type
_entity_poly.pdbx_seq_one_letter_code
_entity_poly.pdbx_strand_id
1 'polypeptide(L)'
;MPQLTIHYGDNLDVLPQLADASIDLIYIDPPFNTGKLQARTQIKTLRDAEGDRTGFQGQRYRTIRIGRQSYADVFDDYLAFLEPRLEQARRILKSDGSLFLHIDYREVHYCKVLLDALFGRASFMNEIIWA
;
A
#
# COMPACT_ATOMS: atom_id res chain seq x y z
N MET A 1 -16.36 17.45 11.95
CA MET A 1 -15.01 17.63 11.35
C MET A 1 -14.50 16.28 10.88
N PRO A 2 -13.97 16.18 9.67
CA PRO A 2 -13.31 14.95 9.27
C PRO A 2 -12.13 14.67 10.20
N GLN A 3 -12.03 13.44 10.69
CA GLN A 3 -10.96 13.01 11.57
C GLN A 3 -9.97 12.15 10.77
N LEU A 4 -8.70 12.51 10.80
CA LEU A 4 -7.62 11.69 10.25
C LEU A 4 -6.89 10.97 11.39
N THR A 5 -6.80 9.65 11.29
CA THR A 5 -5.99 8.85 12.20
C THR A 5 -4.89 8.14 11.41
N ILE A 6 -3.66 8.20 11.88
CA ILE A 6 -2.51 7.52 11.27
C ILE A 6 -1.98 6.50 12.28
N HIS A 7 -1.93 5.23 11.86
CA HIS A 7 -1.32 4.15 12.62
C HIS A 7 0.02 3.79 11.98
N TYR A 8 1.05 3.63 12.81
CA TYR A 8 2.38 3.19 12.37
C TYR A 8 2.69 1.84 12.99
N GLY A 9 2.88 0.82 12.17
CA GLY A 9 3.15 -0.55 12.60
C GLY A 9 2.60 -1.60 11.64
N ASP A 10 2.63 -2.86 12.05
CA ASP A 10 1.98 -3.93 11.28
C ASP A 10 0.46 -3.75 11.33
N ASN A 11 -0.18 -3.84 10.17
CA ASN A 11 -1.64 -3.69 10.10
C ASN A 11 -2.39 -4.83 10.80
N LEU A 12 -1.79 -6.00 10.99
CA LEU A 12 -2.39 -7.09 11.78
C LEU A 12 -2.51 -6.75 13.28
N ASP A 13 -1.78 -5.76 13.77
CA ASP A 13 -1.94 -5.26 15.14
C ASP A 13 -3.08 -4.24 15.24
N VAL A 14 -3.41 -3.56 14.15
CA VAL A 14 -4.40 -2.48 14.11
C VAL A 14 -5.76 -2.97 13.62
N LEU A 15 -5.81 -3.73 12.54
CA LEU A 15 -7.06 -4.16 11.91
C LEU A 15 -8.02 -4.88 12.87
N PRO A 16 -7.56 -5.77 13.78
CA PRO A 16 -8.45 -6.43 14.74
C PRO A 16 -9.17 -5.49 15.70
N GLN A 17 -8.66 -4.27 15.89
CA GLN A 17 -9.25 -3.26 16.78
C GLN A 17 -10.39 -2.48 16.11
N LEU A 18 -10.50 -2.55 14.78
CA LEU A 18 -11.58 -1.91 14.04
C LEU A 18 -12.86 -2.74 14.09
N ALA A 19 -14.00 -2.05 14.19
CA ALA A 19 -15.30 -2.71 14.23
C ALA A 19 -15.64 -3.40 12.90
N ASP A 20 -16.43 -4.48 12.98
CA ASP A 20 -16.96 -5.17 11.82
C ASP A 20 -17.83 -4.23 10.98
N ALA A 21 -17.78 -4.36 9.66
CA ALA A 21 -18.60 -3.62 8.71
C ALA A 21 -18.61 -2.09 8.99
N SER A 22 -17.44 -1.53 9.31
CA SER A 22 -17.30 -0.11 9.67
C SER A 22 -16.65 0.75 8.58
N ILE A 23 -16.04 0.13 7.58
CA ILE A 23 -15.22 0.81 6.55
C ILE A 23 -15.93 0.78 5.20
N ASP A 24 -16.03 1.94 4.55
CA ASP A 24 -16.66 2.07 3.23
C ASP A 24 -15.69 1.75 2.08
N LEU A 25 -14.41 2.06 2.25
CA LEU A 25 -13.40 1.85 1.22
C LEU A 25 -12.07 1.44 1.83
N ILE A 26 -11.46 0.41 1.27
CA ILE A 26 -10.12 -0.06 1.62
C ILE A 26 -9.25 0.01 0.36
N TYR A 27 -8.09 0.66 0.46
CA TYR A 27 -7.04 0.63 -0.55
C TYR A 27 -5.79 0.02 0.07
N ILE A 28 -5.28 -1.03 -0.55
CA ILE A 28 -4.10 -1.76 -0.08
C ILE A 28 -2.99 -1.66 -1.13
N ASP A 29 -1.83 -1.22 -0.68
CA ASP A 29 -0.60 -1.15 -1.47
C ASP A 29 0.51 -1.93 -0.74
N PRO A 30 0.51 -3.28 -0.82
CA PRO A 30 1.46 -4.12 -0.11
C PRO A 30 2.81 -4.16 -0.83
N PRO A 31 3.87 -4.72 -0.21
CA PRO A 31 5.06 -5.13 -0.94
C PRO A 31 4.70 -6.07 -2.09
N PHE A 32 5.38 -5.96 -3.25
CA PHE A 32 4.99 -6.68 -4.47
C PHE A 32 5.67 -8.04 -4.64
N ASN A 33 6.45 -8.49 -3.66
CA ASN A 33 7.25 -9.71 -3.74
C ASN A 33 8.26 -9.67 -4.90
N THR A 34 8.97 -8.55 -5.04
CA THR A 34 9.94 -8.34 -6.13
C THR A 34 11.22 -9.17 -5.98
N GLY A 35 11.41 -9.84 -4.84
CA GLY A 35 12.62 -10.57 -4.50
C GLY A 35 13.81 -9.67 -4.13
N LYS A 36 13.57 -8.38 -3.86
CA LYS A 36 14.60 -7.38 -3.59
C LYS A 36 14.38 -6.65 -2.27
N LEU A 37 15.47 -6.20 -1.66
CA LEU A 37 15.40 -5.25 -0.57
C LEU A 37 15.01 -3.88 -1.15
N GLN A 38 13.83 -3.39 -0.80
CA GLN A 38 13.38 -2.06 -1.20
C GLN A 38 13.90 -1.02 -0.21
N ALA A 39 14.36 0.10 -0.73
CA ALA A 39 14.85 1.19 0.09
C ALA A 39 14.26 2.53 -0.36
N ARG A 40 13.72 3.26 0.58
CA ARG A 40 13.25 4.62 0.38
C ARG A 40 14.18 5.61 1.08
N THR A 41 14.78 6.50 0.31
CA THR A 41 15.55 7.61 0.86
C THR A 41 14.62 8.80 1.06
N GLN A 42 14.50 9.26 2.30
CA GLN A 42 13.81 10.51 2.59
C GLN A 42 14.74 11.67 2.29
N ILE A 43 14.27 12.59 1.47
CA ILE A 43 15.01 13.81 1.09
C ILE A 43 14.20 15.05 1.50
N LYS A 44 14.90 16.06 1.98
CA LYS A 44 14.35 17.40 2.14
C LYS A 44 14.97 18.31 1.10
N THR A 45 14.14 19.05 0.40
CA THR A 45 14.59 20.00 -0.61
C THR A 45 14.50 21.40 -0.04
N LEU A 46 15.62 22.12 0.00
CA LEU A 46 15.69 23.50 0.44
C LEU A 46 16.01 24.39 -0.74
N ARG A 47 15.41 25.58 -0.79
CA ARG A 47 15.73 26.60 -1.80
C ARG A 47 17.16 27.10 -1.54
N ASP A 48 18.01 27.00 -2.56
CA ASP A 48 19.42 27.38 -2.47
C ASP A 48 19.90 27.81 -3.85
N ALA A 49 20.45 29.00 -3.98
CA ALA A 49 20.93 29.56 -5.24
C ALA A 49 22.03 28.72 -5.90
N GLU A 50 22.82 27.98 -5.11
CA GLU A 50 23.87 27.05 -5.54
C GLU A 50 23.45 25.57 -5.45
N GLY A 51 22.14 25.31 -5.38
CA GLY A 51 21.61 23.97 -5.23
C GLY A 51 21.91 23.03 -6.40
N ASP A 52 21.86 21.73 -6.13
CA ASP A 52 22.16 20.63 -7.04
C ASP A 52 21.02 20.29 -8.02
N ARG A 53 19.84 20.89 -7.83
CA ARG A 53 18.66 20.67 -8.67
C ARG A 53 18.00 21.97 -9.12
N THR A 54 17.52 21.98 -10.36
CA THR A 54 16.70 23.07 -10.91
C THR A 54 15.24 22.61 -10.91
N GLY A 55 14.38 23.36 -10.23
CA GLY A 55 12.95 23.15 -10.19
C GLY A 55 12.19 24.09 -11.13
N PHE A 56 10.89 24.23 -10.87
CA PHE A 56 9.99 25.08 -11.65
C PHE A 56 10.45 26.54 -11.68
N GLN A 57 10.33 27.20 -12.83
CA GLN A 57 10.78 28.59 -13.08
C GLN A 57 12.27 28.84 -12.85
N GLY A 58 13.13 27.85 -13.04
CA GLY A 58 14.59 28.01 -12.92
C GLY A 58 15.11 28.17 -11.48
N GLN A 59 14.25 27.97 -10.47
CA GLN A 59 14.67 28.01 -9.07
C GLN A 59 15.59 26.85 -8.74
N ARG A 60 16.67 27.11 -8.04
CA ARG A 60 17.62 26.06 -7.62
C ARG A 60 17.34 25.61 -6.18
N TYR A 61 17.57 24.34 -5.94
CA TYR A 61 17.30 23.68 -4.68
C TYR A 61 18.45 22.75 -4.30
N ARG A 62 18.74 22.67 -3.02
CA ARG A 62 19.68 21.70 -2.45
C ARG A 62 18.91 20.52 -1.88
N THR A 63 19.35 19.32 -2.20
CA THR A 63 18.79 18.07 -1.70
C THR A 63 19.55 17.62 -0.47
N ILE A 64 18.85 17.47 0.66
CA ILE A 64 19.39 16.92 1.90
C ILE A 64 18.77 15.56 2.13
N ARG A 65 19.60 14.53 2.32
CA ARG A 65 19.13 13.21 2.75
C ARG A 65 18.86 13.24 4.24
N ILE A 66 17.62 12.97 4.65
CA ILE A 66 17.19 13.00 6.06
C ILE A 66 17.26 11.60 6.66
N GLY A 67 16.97 10.57 5.89
CA GLY A 67 16.96 9.19 6.36
C GLY A 67 16.79 8.20 5.21
N ARG A 68 17.05 6.93 5.53
CA ARG A 68 16.81 5.79 4.65
C ARG A 68 15.99 4.76 5.40
N GLN A 69 14.85 4.40 4.85
CA GLN A 69 14.06 3.27 5.31
C GLN A 69 14.17 2.15 4.29
N SER A 70 14.31 0.94 4.76
CA SER A 70 14.33 -0.24 3.90
C SER A 70 13.38 -1.29 4.43
N TYR A 71 12.76 -2.04 3.53
CA TYR A 71 11.95 -3.21 3.85
C TYR A 71 12.30 -4.34 2.89
N ALA A 72 12.22 -5.57 3.38
CA ALA A 72 12.40 -6.74 2.55
C ALA A 72 11.11 -6.99 1.76
N ASP A 73 11.25 -7.05 0.44
CA ASP A 73 10.18 -7.38 -0.50
C ASP A 73 10.43 -8.79 -1.07
N VAL A 74 10.66 -9.71 -0.13
CA VAL A 74 10.96 -11.13 -0.41
C VAL A 74 10.11 -11.97 0.52
N PHE A 75 9.28 -12.84 -0.04
CA PHE A 75 8.38 -13.71 0.69
C PHE A 75 8.47 -15.12 0.13
N ASP A 76 8.65 -16.10 0.99
CA ASP A 76 8.62 -17.53 0.62
C ASP A 76 7.20 -17.96 0.26
N ASP A 77 6.21 -17.43 0.98
CA ASP A 77 4.78 -17.59 0.69
C ASP A 77 4.08 -16.24 0.79
N TYR A 78 3.95 -15.58 -0.34
CA TYR A 78 3.35 -14.25 -0.43
C TYR A 78 1.84 -14.26 -0.12
N LEU A 79 1.14 -15.31 -0.52
CA LEU A 79 -0.29 -15.42 -0.25
C LEU A 79 -0.55 -15.65 1.23
N ALA A 80 0.27 -16.46 1.90
CA ALA A 80 0.19 -16.62 3.36
C ALA A 80 0.47 -15.31 4.12
N PHE A 81 1.27 -14.42 3.56
CA PHE A 81 1.45 -13.06 4.10
C PHE A 81 0.20 -12.19 3.91
N LEU A 82 -0.44 -12.25 2.75
CA LEU A 82 -1.60 -11.41 2.43
C LEU A 82 -2.90 -11.92 3.04
N GLU A 83 -3.12 -13.22 3.06
CA GLU A 83 -4.42 -13.84 3.43
C GLU A 83 -4.98 -13.32 4.75
N PRO A 84 -4.25 -13.35 5.90
CA PRO A 84 -4.80 -12.89 7.16
C PRO A 84 -5.14 -11.39 7.15
N ARG A 85 -4.46 -10.59 6.34
CA ARG A 85 -4.73 -9.17 6.15
C ARG A 85 -6.00 -8.93 5.34
N LEU A 86 -6.20 -9.72 4.30
CA LEU A 86 -7.40 -9.67 3.46
C LEU A 86 -8.63 -10.22 4.19
N GLU A 87 -8.47 -11.22 5.07
CA GLU A 87 -9.54 -11.68 5.96
C GLU A 87 -10.01 -10.57 6.89
N GLN A 88 -9.09 -9.84 7.50
CA GLN A 88 -9.43 -8.68 8.33
C GLN A 88 -10.07 -7.57 7.49
N ALA A 89 -9.56 -7.29 6.31
CA ALA A 89 -10.15 -6.32 5.38
C ALA A 89 -11.61 -6.69 5.06
N ARG A 90 -11.88 -7.97 4.77
CA ARG A 90 -13.24 -8.46 4.53
C ARG A 90 -14.15 -8.23 5.74
N ARG A 91 -13.67 -8.53 6.95
CA ARG A 91 -14.45 -8.37 8.19
C ARG A 91 -14.86 -6.93 8.44
N ILE A 92 -13.93 -5.98 8.28
CA ILE A 92 -14.18 -4.56 8.56
C ILE A 92 -14.89 -3.82 7.44
N LEU A 93 -14.86 -4.33 6.20
CA LEU A 93 -15.51 -3.72 5.05
C LEU A 93 -17.03 -3.90 5.15
N LYS A 94 -17.77 -2.83 4.88
CA LYS A 94 -19.25 -2.87 4.78
C LYS A 94 -19.68 -3.74 3.60
N SER A 95 -20.93 -4.21 3.62
CA SER A 95 -21.49 -5.05 2.55
C SER A 95 -21.58 -4.33 1.19
N ASP A 96 -21.66 -3.01 1.20
CA ASP A 96 -21.64 -2.12 0.03
C ASP A 96 -20.30 -1.39 -0.16
N GLY A 97 -19.31 -1.74 0.66
CA GLY A 97 -17.97 -1.18 0.59
C GLY A 97 -17.15 -1.71 -0.57
N SER A 98 -16.05 -1.05 -0.88
CA SER A 98 -15.15 -1.40 -1.97
C SER A 98 -13.72 -1.63 -1.49
N LEU A 99 -13.06 -2.65 -2.06
CA LEU A 99 -11.65 -2.94 -1.81
C LEU A 99 -10.85 -2.80 -3.11
N PHE A 100 -9.73 -2.08 -3.02
CA PHE A 100 -8.74 -1.95 -4.08
C PHE A 100 -7.43 -2.55 -3.61
N LEU A 101 -6.88 -3.49 -4.36
CA LEU A 101 -5.56 -4.07 -4.14
C LEU A 101 -4.64 -3.63 -5.26
N HIS A 102 -3.63 -2.83 -4.93
CA HIS A 102 -2.57 -2.45 -5.85
C HIS A 102 -1.46 -3.49 -5.82
N ILE A 103 -1.22 -4.15 -6.94
CA ILE A 103 -0.24 -5.24 -7.06
C ILE A 103 0.31 -5.26 -8.48
N ASP A 104 1.51 -5.81 -8.68
CA ASP A 104 2.08 -5.97 -10.00
C ASP A 104 1.78 -7.35 -10.63
N TYR A 105 2.26 -7.54 -11.86
CA TYR A 105 2.00 -8.74 -12.67
C TYR A 105 2.49 -10.05 -12.04
N ARG A 106 3.44 -10.00 -11.09
CA ARG A 106 4.02 -11.22 -10.50
C ARG A 106 3.02 -11.99 -9.68
N GLU A 107 2.21 -11.27 -8.91
CA GLU A 107 1.31 -11.85 -7.90
C GLU A 107 -0.18 -11.58 -8.19
N VAL A 108 -0.52 -10.71 -9.15
CA VAL A 108 -1.90 -10.26 -9.37
C VAL A 108 -2.88 -11.41 -9.60
N HIS A 109 -2.51 -12.41 -10.39
CA HIS A 109 -3.43 -13.51 -10.72
C HIS A 109 -3.68 -14.42 -9.53
N TYR A 110 -2.66 -14.69 -8.71
CA TYR A 110 -2.77 -15.46 -7.47
C TYR A 110 -3.59 -14.71 -6.43
N CYS A 111 -3.35 -13.40 -6.28
CA CYS A 111 -4.14 -12.52 -5.42
C CYS A 111 -5.61 -12.48 -5.86
N LYS A 112 -5.88 -12.47 -7.16
CA LYS A 112 -7.24 -12.51 -7.70
C LYS A 112 -7.98 -13.79 -7.25
N VAL A 113 -7.33 -14.95 -7.33
CA VAL A 113 -7.91 -16.22 -6.88
C VAL A 113 -8.16 -16.21 -5.38
N LEU A 114 -7.22 -15.69 -4.59
CA LEU A 114 -7.39 -15.54 -3.14
C LEU A 114 -8.56 -14.60 -2.80
N LEU A 115 -8.66 -13.46 -3.47
CA LEU A 115 -9.78 -12.52 -3.29
C LEU A 115 -11.13 -13.17 -3.67
N ASP A 116 -11.18 -13.96 -4.74
CA ASP A 116 -12.38 -14.71 -5.11
C ASP A 116 -12.79 -15.73 -4.03
N ALA A 117 -11.82 -16.37 -3.37
CA ALA A 117 -12.10 -17.29 -2.26
C ALA A 117 -12.66 -16.55 -1.04
N LEU A 118 -12.13 -15.36 -0.73
CA LEU A 118 -12.54 -14.57 0.44
C LEU A 118 -13.85 -13.81 0.23
N PHE A 119 -14.02 -13.16 -0.92
CA PHE A 119 -15.14 -12.25 -1.19
C PHE A 119 -16.21 -12.86 -2.11
N GLY A 120 -15.90 -13.96 -2.79
CA GLY A 120 -16.74 -14.55 -3.82
C GLY A 120 -16.44 -13.99 -5.22
N ARG A 121 -16.48 -14.83 -6.23
CA ARG A 121 -16.16 -14.47 -7.63
C ARG A 121 -17.08 -13.38 -8.18
N ALA A 122 -18.34 -13.35 -7.75
CA ALA A 122 -19.32 -12.33 -8.17
C ALA A 122 -19.03 -10.94 -7.63
N SER A 123 -18.17 -10.83 -6.59
CA SER A 123 -17.76 -9.54 -6.02
C SER A 123 -16.66 -8.85 -6.83
N PHE A 124 -16.04 -9.53 -7.79
CA PHE A 124 -15.03 -8.92 -8.65
C PHE A 124 -15.66 -7.89 -9.60
N MET A 125 -15.22 -6.64 -9.48
CA MET A 125 -15.77 -5.54 -10.28
C MET A 125 -14.95 -5.30 -11.55
N ASN A 126 -13.64 -5.08 -11.39
CA ASN A 126 -12.79 -4.69 -12.52
C ASN A 126 -11.30 -4.83 -12.18
N GLU A 127 -10.48 -4.81 -13.24
CA GLU A 127 -9.04 -4.69 -13.19
C GLU A 127 -8.63 -3.38 -13.89
N ILE A 128 -7.82 -2.57 -13.19
CA ILE A 128 -7.30 -1.31 -13.70
C ILE A 128 -5.82 -1.50 -13.97
N ILE A 129 -5.42 -1.42 -15.23
CA ILE A 129 -4.02 -1.57 -15.64
C ILE A 129 -3.42 -0.18 -15.85
N TRP A 130 -2.34 0.08 -15.13
CA TRP A 130 -1.54 1.26 -15.33
C TRP A 130 -0.37 0.92 -16.27
N ALA A 131 -0.37 1.52 -17.45
CA ALA A 131 0.67 1.36 -18.47
C ALA A 131 1.58 2.60 -18.55
#